data_8bd6776f024714defcfa04b069ebd82d
#
_entry.id   8bd6776f024714defcfa04b069ebd82d
#
_cell.length_a   1.000
_cell.length_b   1.000
_cell.length_c   1.000
_cell.angle_alpha   90.00
_cell.angle_beta   90.00
_cell.angle_gamma   90.00
#
_symmetry.space_group_name_H-M   'P 1'
#
loop_
_entity.id
_entity.type
_entity.pdbx_description
1 polymer ?
#
loop_
_entity_poly.entity_id
_entity_poly.type
_entity_poly.pdbx_seq_one_letter_code
_entity_poly.pdbx_strand_id
1 'polypeptide(L)'
;RSSHRCAKKARFAMLIVNAEVDGVRLDVRFQDKILELSSSIQPAPGESVIDAQGGALLPGLHDHHMHFLATAAWANSVDCGAVDITGPDELGRLLRQQTGSGWLRGVNYHESIAGELQVRALDELADHRPVRIQHRSGKAWMLNSAAIELLQLQQYADIDGVEVDSSGAVTGRLFRLDGWLRERLSADLTSDISSLS
;
A
#
# COMPACT_ATOMS: atom_id res chain seq x y z
N ARG A 1 -18.41 39.77 16.08
CA ARG A 1 -17.06 39.27 15.74
C ARG A 1 -16.53 38.55 16.98
N SER A 2 -16.77 37.26 17.06
CA SER A 2 -16.31 36.41 18.15
C SER A 2 -15.04 35.69 17.67
N SER A 3 -13.92 36.06 18.25
CA SER A 3 -12.62 35.43 17.99
C SER A 3 -12.55 34.15 18.83
N HIS A 4 -12.75 33.02 18.19
CA HIS A 4 -12.44 31.73 18.82
C HIS A 4 -10.91 31.56 18.87
N ARG A 5 -10.31 31.99 19.96
CA ARG A 5 -8.96 31.58 20.34
C ARG A 5 -9.00 30.08 20.64
N CYS A 6 -8.50 29.27 19.73
CA CYS A 6 -8.18 27.89 19.99
C CYS A 6 -7.19 27.84 21.16
N ALA A 7 -7.64 27.42 22.34
CA ALA A 7 -6.78 27.23 23.50
C ALA A 7 -5.78 26.13 23.15
N LYS A 8 -4.49 26.49 22.95
CA LYS A 8 -3.40 25.52 22.90
C LYS A 8 -3.43 24.76 24.23
N LYS A 9 -3.85 23.48 24.22
CA LYS A 9 -3.65 22.58 25.35
C LYS A 9 -2.18 22.67 25.74
N ALA A 10 -1.91 23.08 26.98
CA ALA A 10 -0.56 23.04 27.52
C ALA A 10 -0.08 21.58 27.44
N ARG A 11 0.86 21.31 26.55
CA ARG A 11 1.51 20.01 26.50
C ARG A 11 2.49 20.01 27.67
N PHE A 12 2.26 19.14 28.66
CA PHE A 12 3.17 18.95 29.76
C PHE A 12 4.46 18.29 29.23
N ALA A 13 5.60 18.69 29.76
CA ALA A 13 6.87 18.02 29.52
C ALA A 13 6.76 16.59 30.08
N MET A 14 7.52 15.69 29.50
CA MET A 14 7.64 14.29 29.93
C MET A 14 9.11 14.00 30.27
N LEU A 15 9.33 13.26 31.32
CA LEU A 15 10.65 12.83 31.78
C LEU A 15 10.78 11.32 31.61
N ILE A 16 11.79 10.87 30.88
CA ILE A 16 12.22 9.48 30.87
C ILE A 16 13.46 9.39 31.75
N VAL A 17 13.45 8.51 32.74
CA VAL A 17 14.58 8.24 33.63
C VAL A 17 15.18 6.88 33.36
N ASN A 18 16.46 6.71 33.71
CA ASN A 18 17.20 5.45 33.57
C ASN A 18 17.26 4.92 32.12
N ALA A 19 17.24 5.78 31.09
CA ALA A 19 17.39 5.37 29.72
C ALA A 19 18.88 5.15 29.36
N GLU A 20 19.16 4.19 28.49
CA GLU A 20 20.44 4.09 27.83
C GLU A 20 20.40 4.91 26.53
N VAL A 21 21.27 5.89 26.39
CA VAL A 21 21.43 6.72 25.18
C VAL A 21 22.88 6.59 24.74
N ASP A 22 23.13 6.01 23.58
CA ASP A 22 24.46 5.77 23.01
C ASP A 22 25.44 5.10 24.01
N GLY A 23 24.95 4.10 24.75
CA GLY A 23 25.75 3.35 25.73
C GLY A 23 25.90 4.04 27.08
N VAL A 24 25.29 5.21 27.30
CA VAL A 24 25.36 5.97 28.57
C VAL A 24 24.01 6.03 29.25
N ARG A 25 23.94 5.84 30.56
CA ARG A 25 22.71 6.02 31.36
C ARG A 25 22.41 7.49 31.55
N LEU A 26 21.27 7.92 31.04
CA LEU A 26 20.83 9.32 31.08
C LEU A 26 19.31 9.40 31.33
N ASP A 27 18.92 10.54 31.90
CA ASP A 27 17.54 11.00 31.97
C ASP A 27 17.28 12.00 30.85
N VAL A 28 16.09 11.96 30.27
CA VAL A 28 15.71 12.80 29.13
C VAL A 28 14.38 13.48 29.41
N ARG A 29 14.39 14.81 29.48
CA ARG A 29 13.16 15.61 29.51
C ARG A 29 12.85 16.15 28.12
N PHE A 30 11.63 15.93 27.66
CA PHE A 30 11.21 16.35 26.33
C PHE A 30 9.76 16.83 26.29
N GLN A 31 9.43 17.54 25.24
CA GLN A 31 8.09 17.94 24.86
C GLN A 31 7.93 17.79 23.35
N ASP A 32 8.04 18.86 22.57
CA ASP A 32 8.14 18.82 21.10
C ASP A 32 9.59 18.56 20.65
N LYS A 33 10.53 18.73 21.57
CA LYS A 33 11.97 18.54 21.40
C LYS A 33 12.58 18.14 22.73
N ILE A 34 13.78 17.63 22.69
CA ILE A 34 14.58 17.39 23.89
C ILE A 34 14.87 18.75 24.56
N LEU A 35 14.48 18.86 25.83
CA LEU A 35 14.66 20.05 26.64
C LEU A 35 15.89 19.94 27.53
N GLU A 36 16.16 18.74 28.05
CA GLU A 36 17.26 18.48 28.98
C GLU A 36 17.72 17.02 28.83
N LEU A 37 19.03 16.82 28.91
CA LEU A 37 19.68 15.51 28.91
C LEU A 37 20.76 15.53 29.98
N SER A 38 20.65 14.66 30.98
CA SER A 38 21.57 14.62 32.11
C SER A 38 21.63 13.23 32.73
N SER A 39 22.64 12.95 33.52
CA SER A 39 22.74 11.71 34.27
C SER A 39 21.70 11.58 35.40
N SER A 40 21.09 12.69 35.82
CA SER A 40 19.97 12.69 36.78
C SER A 40 19.18 13.98 36.62
N ILE A 41 17.87 13.86 36.44
CA ILE A 41 16.94 15.00 36.34
C ILE A 41 15.86 14.82 37.40
N GLN A 42 15.65 15.86 38.25
CA GLN A 42 14.56 15.83 39.22
C GLN A 42 13.21 16.09 38.51
N PRO A 43 12.19 15.23 38.75
CA PRO A 43 10.86 15.46 38.21
C PRO A 43 10.26 16.79 38.68
N ALA A 44 9.63 17.52 37.76
CA ALA A 44 8.87 18.70 38.11
C ALA A 44 7.48 18.35 38.66
N PRO A 45 6.85 19.21 39.50
CA PRO A 45 5.51 18.94 39.99
C PRO A 45 4.50 18.71 38.87
N GLY A 46 3.83 17.54 38.85
CA GLY A 46 2.85 17.18 37.84
C GLY A 46 3.42 16.68 36.51
N GLU A 47 4.75 16.53 36.41
CA GLU A 47 5.41 15.98 35.21
C GLU A 47 5.16 14.47 35.12
N SER A 48 4.86 13.97 33.93
CA SER A 48 4.77 12.53 33.67
C SER A 48 6.18 11.93 33.61
N VAL A 49 6.41 10.87 34.40
CA VAL A 49 7.71 10.18 34.46
C VAL A 49 7.56 8.76 33.95
N ILE A 50 8.47 8.35 33.08
CA ILE A 50 8.63 6.97 32.59
C ILE A 50 9.99 6.47 33.04
N ASP A 51 10.04 5.36 33.77
CA ASP A 51 11.29 4.65 34.06
C ASP A 51 11.59 3.66 32.92
N ALA A 52 12.65 3.92 32.16
CA ALA A 52 13.09 3.06 31.07
C ALA A 52 13.78 1.78 31.57
N GLN A 53 14.06 1.65 32.89
CA GLN A 53 14.69 0.47 33.52
C GLN A 53 15.98 0.02 32.82
N GLY A 54 16.68 0.96 32.22
CA GLY A 54 17.89 0.69 31.46
C GLY A 54 17.67 0.30 30.00
N GLY A 55 16.45 0.39 29.53
CA GLY A 55 16.15 0.18 28.11
C GLY A 55 16.78 1.26 27.24
N ALA A 56 17.15 0.89 26.01
CA ALA A 56 17.74 1.80 25.05
C ALA A 56 16.69 2.83 24.56
N LEU A 57 17.06 4.11 24.62
CA LEU A 57 16.31 5.18 23.98
C LEU A 57 16.96 5.51 22.63
N LEU A 58 16.28 5.15 21.57
CA LEU A 58 16.76 5.34 20.21
C LEU A 58 16.02 6.50 19.54
N PRO A 59 16.65 7.20 18.57
CA PRO A 59 15.92 8.06 17.67
C PRO A 59 14.76 7.31 17.00
N GLY A 60 13.64 7.99 16.74
CA GLY A 60 12.52 7.39 16.02
C GLY A 60 13.00 6.80 14.70
N LEU A 61 12.54 5.59 14.40
CA LEU A 61 12.86 4.94 13.14
C LEU A 61 12.33 5.81 12.00
N HIS A 62 13.22 6.24 11.11
CA HIS A 62 12.91 6.99 9.93
C HIS A 62 13.36 6.19 8.71
N ASP A 63 12.40 5.61 8.02
CA ASP A 63 12.67 4.97 6.73
C ASP A 63 12.78 6.05 5.64
N HIS A 64 14.00 6.33 5.19
CA HIS A 64 14.29 7.30 4.14
C HIS A 64 13.94 6.81 2.74
N HIS A 65 13.58 5.54 2.58
CA HIS A 65 13.31 4.92 1.29
C HIS A 65 11.97 4.16 1.25
N MET A 66 10.96 4.64 1.97
CA MET A 66 9.63 4.02 1.96
C MET A 66 8.83 4.46 0.73
N HIS A 67 8.40 3.50 -0.08
CA HIS A 67 7.42 3.70 -1.13
C HIS A 67 6.00 3.72 -0.54
N PHE A 68 5.68 4.73 0.26
CA PHE A 68 4.45 4.81 1.06
C PHE A 68 3.18 4.54 0.26
N LEU A 69 3.04 5.18 -0.92
CA LEU A 69 1.86 4.99 -1.77
C LEU A 69 1.77 3.56 -2.32
N ALA A 70 2.91 2.95 -2.67
CA ALA A 70 2.94 1.56 -3.13
C ALA A 70 2.59 0.60 -1.99
N THR A 71 3.08 0.84 -0.77
CA THR A 71 2.75 0.05 0.42
C THR A 71 1.27 0.17 0.78
N ALA A 72 0.70 1.37 0.74
CA ALA A 72 -0.73 1.59 0.96
C ALA A 72 -1.59 0.91 -0.11
N ALA A 73 -1.20 0.97 -1.37
CA ALA A 73 -1.86 0.27 -2.46
C ALA A 73 -1.76 -1.24 -2.31
N TRP A 74 -0.61 -1.75 -1.85
CA TRP A 74 -0.41 -3.17 -1.57
C TRP A 74 -1.30 -3.65 -0.43
N ALA A 75 -1.40 -2.91 0.66
CA ALA A 75 -2.25 -3.24 1.82
C ALA A 75 -3.75 -3.35 1.47
N ASN A 76 -4.19 -2.65 0.40
CA ASN A 76 -5.55 -2.72 -0.13
C ASN A 76 -5.67 -3.69 -1.33
N SER A 77 -4.71 -4.57 -1.52
CA SER A 77 -4.68 -5.53 -2.62
C SER A 77 -4.80 -6.95 -2.10
N VAL A 78 -5.24 -7.85 -2.97
CA VAL A 78 -5.29 -9.28 -2.68
C VAL A 78 -3.90 -9.88 -2.90
N ASP A 79 -3.32 -10.51 -1.88
CA ASP A 79 -2.05 -11.22 -2.03
C ASP A 79 -2.26 -12.56 -2.74
N CYS A 80 -2.00 -12.57 -4.04
CA CYS A 80 -2.15 -13.75 -4.90
C CYS A 80 -0.97 -14.73 -4.77
N GLY A 81 0.07 -14.38 -4.02
CA GLY A 81 1.26 -15.21 -3.78
C GLY A 81 1.39 -15.67 -2.32
N ALA A 82 0.32 -15.54 -1.52
CA ALA A 82 0.31 -16.02 -0.14
C ALA A 82 0.61 -17.54 -0.05
N VAL A 83 1.19 -17.95 1.06
CA VAL A 83 1.70 -19.34 1.25
C VAL A 83 0.63 -20.42 1.09
N ASP A 84 -0.61 -20.09 1.38
CA ASP A 84 -1.78 -20.97 1.26
C ASP A 84 -2.41 -20.97 -0.14
N ILE A 85 -1.89 -20.16 -1.09
CA ILE A 85 -2.33 -20.14 -2.49
C ILE A 85 -1.38 -21.03 -3.29
N THR A 86 -1.74 -22.31 -3.43
CA THR A 86 -0.89 -23.33 -4.04
C THR A 86 -1.35 -23.77 -5.44
N GLY A 87 -2.50 -23.25 -5.90
CA GLY A 87 -3.05 -23.62 -7.20
C GLY A 87 -4.16 -22.69 -7.68
N PRO A 88 -4.69 -22.95 -8.91
CA PRO A 88 -5.72 -22.13 -9.51
C PRO A 88 -7.04 -22.11 -8.72
N ASP A 89 -7.39 -23.21 -8.06
CA ASP A 89 -8.64 -23.32 -7.29
C ASP A 89 -8.62 -22.41 -6.06
N GLU A 90 -7.49 -22.36 -5.32
CA GLU A 90 -7.31 -21.47 -4.19
C GLU A 90 -7.30 -20.01 -4.65
N LEU A 91 -6.60 -19.72 -5.74
CA LEU A 91 -6.57 -18.37 -6.32
C LEU A 91 -7.98 -17.92 -6.74
N GLY A 92 -8.72 -18.75 -7.46
CA GLY A 92 -10.09 -18.45 -7.88
C GLY A 92 -11.03 -18.23 -6.68
N ARG A 93 -10.91 -19.05 -5.63
CA ARG A 93 -11.68 -18.87 -4.39
C ARG A 93 -11.34 -17.55 -3.72
N LEU A 94 -10.07 -17.22 -3.60
CA LEU A 94 -9.60 -15.98 -3.03
C LEU A 94 -10.15 -14.74 -3.77
N LEU A 95 -10.08 -14.75 -5.10
CA LEU A 95 -10.57 -13.63 -5.92
C LEU A 95 -12.09 -13.47 -5.84
N ARG A 96 -12.86 -14.58 -5.88
CA ARG A 96 -14.33 -14.55 -5.77
C ARG A 96 -14.85 -14.16 -4.40
N GLN A 97 -14.07 -14.36 -3.33
CA GLN A 97 -14.43 -13.93 -1.98
C GLN A 97 -14.33 -12.42 -1.78
N GLN A 98 -13.68 -11.70 -2.69
CA GLN A 98 -13.54 -10.27 -2.57
C GLN A 98 -14.85 -9.56 -2.89
N THR A 99 -15.38 -8.84 -1.93
CA THR A 99 -16.63 -8.06 -2.06
C THR A 99 -16.42 -6.75 -2.81
N GLY A 100 -17.51 -6.19 -3.38
CA GLY A 100 -17.50 -4.91 -4.09
C GLY A 100 -17.60 -5.07 -5.60
N SER A 101 -17.94 -3.99 -6.31
CA SER A 101 -18.17 -3.95 -7.76
C SER A 101 -17.06 -3.24 -8.54
N GLY A 102 -16.21 -2.45 -7.88
CA GLY A 102 -15.10 -1.75 -8.53
C GLY A 102 -13.91 -2.66 -8.85
N TRP A 103 -12.80 -2.07 -9.23
CA TRP A 103 -11.58 -2.80 -9.54
C TRP A 103 -11.12 -3.73 -8.43
N LEU A 104 -10.78 -4.96 -8.80
CA LEU A 104 -10.03 -5.88 -7.94
C LEU A 104 -8.56 -5.83 -8.31
N ARG A 105 -7.71 -5.53 -7.35
CA ARG A 105 -6.26 -5.53 -7.52
C ARG A 105 -5.62 -6.70 -6.79
N GLY A 106 -5.01 -7.61 -7.54
CA GLY A 106 -4.13 -8.66 -7.02
C GLY A 106 -2.66 -8.23 -7.12
N VAL A 107 -1.84 -8.78 -6.24
CA VAL A 107 -0.38 -8.56 -6.24
C VAL A 107 0.35 -9.88 -5.96
N ASN A 108 1.66 -9.87 -6.16
CA ASN A 108 2.57 -10.95 -5.79
C ASN A 108 2.33 -12.28 -6.54
N TYR A 109 1.65 -12.26 -7.67
CA TYR A 109 1.39 -13.46 -8.46
C TYR A 109 2.67 -14.06 -9.06
N HIS A 110 2.71 -15.38 -9.17
CA HIS A 110 3.75 -16.14 -9.86
C HIS A 110 3.14 -17.29 -10.66
N GLU A 111 3.72 -17.62 -11.80
CA GLU A 111 3.23 -18.64 -12.75
C GLU A 111 3.14 -20.05 -12.15
N SER A 112 3.89 -20.32 -11.07
CA SER A 112 3.82 -21.63 -10.38
C SER A 112 2.45 -21.90 -9.75
N ILE A 113 1.60 -20.86 -9.58
CA ILE A 113 0.28 -20.98 -8.95
C ILE A 113 -0.78 -21.45 -9.96
N ALA A 114 -0.88 -20.74 -11.09
CA ALA A 114 -1.91 -21.03 -12.10
C ALA A 114 -1.40 -20.86 -13.54
N GLY A 115 -0.11 -21.00 -13.78
CA GLY A 115 0.50 -20.83 -15.11
C GLY A 115 0.49 -19.39 -15.58
N GLU A 116 0.51 -19.20 -16.90
CA GLU A 116 0.38 -17.88 -17.51
C GLU A 116 -1.08 -17.43 -17.48
N LEU A 117 -1.38 -16.38 -16.69
CA LEU A 117 -2.72 -15.80 -16.62
C LEU A 117 -2.96 -14.91 -17.86
N GLN A 118 -3.48 -15.51 -18.91
CA GLN A 118 -4.10 -14.77 -20.02
C GLN A 118 -5.56 -14.46 -19.69
N VAL A 119 -6.17 -13.61 -20.50
CA VAL A 119 -7.54 -13.12 -20.29
C VAL A 119 -8.55 -14.23 -19.98
N ARG A 120 -8.57 -15.32 -20.78
CA ARG A 120 -9.51 -16.43 -20.59
C ARG A 120 -9.30 -17.16 -19.25
N ALA A 121 -8.04 -17.44 -18.90
CA ALA A 121 -7.73 -18.09 -17.64
C ALA A 121 -8.13 -17.23 -16.43
N LEU A 122 -7.96 -15.90 -16.53
CA LEU A 122 -8.36 -15.01 -15.47
C LEU A 122 -9.88 -14.82 -15.39
N ASP A 123 -10.60 -14.87 -16.51
CA ASP A 123 -12.07 -14.87 -16.53
C ASP A 123 -12.65 -16.12 -15.82
N GLU A 124 -12.06 -17.29 -16.03
CA GLU A 124 -12.47 -18.53 -15.33
C GLU A 124 -12.31 -18.42 -13.81
N LEU A 125 -11.32 -17.64 -13.34
CA LEU A 125 -11.08 -17.43 -11.93
C LEU A 125 -11.95 -16.32 -11.33
N ALA A 126 -12.18 -15.22 -12.08
CA ALA A 126 -12.92 -14.05 -11.63
C ALA A 126 -13.45 -13.21 -12.81
N ASP A 127 -14.73 -13.40 -13.17
CA ASP A 127 -15.41 -12.75 -14.30
C ASP A 127 -16.37 -11.61 -13.89
N HIS A 128 -16.73 -11.52 -12.62
CA HIS A 128 -17.82 -10.69 -12.09
C HIS A 128 -17.49 -9.19 -11.96
N ARG A 129 -16.22 -8.79 -12.16
CA ARG A 129 -15.74 -7.40 -12.03
C ARG A 129 -14.39 -7.21 -12.74
N PRO A 130 -13.97 -5.97 -13.05
CA PRO A 130 -12.65 -5.75 -13.61
C PRO A 130 -11.53 -6.17 -12.63
N VAL A 131 -10.65 -7.05 -13.09
CA VAL A 131 -9.54 -7.61 -12.33
C VAL A 131 -8.22 -7.24 -12.98
N ARG A 132 -7.26 -6.84 -12.15
CA ARG A 132 -5.86 -6.69 -12.54
C ARG A 132 -4.96 -7.35 -11.49
N ILE A 133 -4.08 -8.21 -11.94
CA ILE A 133 -3.12 -8.90 -11.07
C ILE A 133 -1.71 -8.51 -11.46
N GLN A 134 -0.91 -8.05 -10.49
CA GLN A 134 0.49 -7.73 -10.69
C GLN A 134 1.34 -8.96 -10.42
N HIS A 135 2.21 -9.28 -11.37
CA HIS A 135 3.23 -10.29 -11.18
C HIS A 135 4.22 -9.85 -10.09
N ARG A 136 4.77 -10.79 -9.31
CA ARG A 136 5.70 -10.53 -8.20
C ARG A 136 6.96 -9.74 -8.60
N SER A 137 7.36 -9.81 -9.88
CA SER A 137 8.48 -9.00 -10.40
C SER A 137 8.17 -7.50 -10.47
N GLY A 138 6.90 -7.10 -10.30
CA GLY A 138 6.43 -5.73 -10.49
C GLY A 138 6.42 -5.24 -11.94
N LYS A 139 6.73 -6.09 -12.93
CA LYS A 139 6.92 -5.69 -14.33
C LYS A 139 5.79 -6.12 -15.26
N ALA A 140 4.89 -6.95 -14.82
CA ALA A 140 3.78 -7.46 -15.62
C ALA A 140 2.46 -7.34 -14.87
N TRP A 141 1.40 -7.04 -15.63
CA TRP A 141 0.02 -7.04 -15.21
C TRP A 141 -0.78 -8.01 -16.06
N MET A 142 -1.71 -8.71 -15.45
CA MET A 142 -2.67 -9.59 -16.10
C MET A 142 -4.07 -9.01 -15.86
N LEU A 143 -4.85 -8.90 -16.92
CA LEU A 143 -6.18 -8.30 -16.96
C LEU A 143 -7.21 -9.32 -17.42
N ASN A 144 -8.40 -9.32 -16.82
CA ASN A 144 -9.54 -10.10 -17.32
C ASN A 144 -10.31 -9.32 -18.41
N SER A 145 -11.30 -9.98 -19.03
CA SER A 145 -12.11 -9.37 -20.12
C SER A 145 -12.79 -8.08 -19.68
N ALA A 146 -13.36 -8.03 -18.47
CA ALA A 146 -14.02 -6.83 -17.96
C ALA A 146 -13.03 -5.65 -17.80
N ALA A 147 -11.79 -5.92 -17.40
CA ALA A 147 -10.75 -4.90 -17.32
C ALA A 147 -10.28 -4.42 -18.70
N ILE A 148 -10.16 -5.33 -19.68
CA ILE A 148 -9.80 -4.99 -21.07
C ILE A 148 -10.87 -4.11 -21.71
N GLU A 149 -12.13 -4.45 -21.53
CA GLU A 149 -13.26 -3.69 -22.03
C GLU A 149 -13.32 -2.29 -21.42
N LEU A 150 -13.24 -2.19 -20.09
CA LEU A 150 -13.28 -0.92 -19.37
C LEU A 150 -12.14 0.01 -19.78
N LEU A 151 -10.94 -0.52 -19.99
CA LEU A 151 -9.77 0.24 -20.46
C LEU A 151 -9.77 0.49 -21.96
N GLN A 152 -10.68 -0.13 -22.71
CA GLN A 152 -10.69 -0.14 -24.18
C GLN A 152 -9.34 -0.57 -24.75
N LEU A 153 -8.69 -1.57 -24.10
CA LEU A 153 -7.30 -1.92 -24.31
C LEU A 153 -6.97 -2.27 -25.77
N GLN A 154 -7.90 -2.83 -26.54
CA GLN A 154 -7.70 -3.16 -27.95
C GLN A 154 -7.30 -1.95 -28.81
N GLN A 155 -7.74 -0.74 -28.43
CA GLN A 155 -7.34 0.50 -29.13
C GLN A 155 -5.86 0.87 -28.93
N TYR A 156 -5.21 0.21 -28.00
CA TYR A 156 -3.81 0.44 -27.60
C TYR A 156 -2.91 -0.77 -27.91
N ALA A 157 -3.35 -1.66 -28.78
CA ALA A 157 -2.61 -2.86 -29.17
C ALA A 157 -1.22 -2.57 -29.75
N ASP A 158 -1.02 -1.38 -30.35
CA ASP A 158 0.26 -0.94 -30.92
C ASP A 158 1.24 -0.34 -29.87
N ILE A 159 0.82 -0.18 -28.63
CA ILE A 159 1.70 0.35 -27.56
C ILE A 159 2.71 -0.72 -27.16
N ASP A 160 3.99 -0.35 -27.14
CA ASP A 160 5.05 -1.22 -26.62
C ASP A 160 4.75 -1.63 -25.17
N GLY A 161 4.72 -2.93 -24.95
CA GLY A 161 4.33 -3.51 -23.66
C GLY A 161 2.90 -4.03 -23.57
N VAL A 162 2.02 -3.74 -24.54
CA VAL A 162 0.73 -4.43 -24.68
C VAL A 162 0.96 -5.72 -25.50
N GLU A 163 0.69 -6.86 -24.87
CA GLU A 163 0.86 -8.13 -25.58
C GLU A 163 -0.37 -8.44 -26.45
N VAL A 164 -0.10 -8.83 -27.69
CA VAL A 164 -1.09 -9.29 -28.65
C VAL A 164 -0.80 -10.72 -29.11
N ASP A 165 -1.82 -11.46 -29.45
CA ASP A 165 -1.69 -12.78 -30.06
C ASP A 165 -1.42 -12.69 -31.57
N SER A 166 -1.32 -13.85 -32.22
CA SER A 166 -1.08 -13.95 -33.68
C SER A 166 -2.20 -13.38 -34.56
N SER A 167 -3.38 -13.14 -33.99
CA SER A 167 -4.51 -12.49 -34.67
C SER A 167 -4.54 -10.96 -34.48
N GLY A 168 -3.66 -10.40 -33.63
CA GLY A 168 -3.65 -9.02 -33.21
C GLY A 168 -4.62 -8.69 -32.07
N ALA A 169 -5.21 -9.70 -31.45
CA ALA A 169 -6.05 -9.49 -30.28
C ALA A 169 -5.20 -9.36 -29.00
N VAL A 170 -5.57 -8.45 -28.10
CA VAL A 170 -4.86 -8.27 -26.82
C VAL A 170 -5.06 -9.49 -25.93
N THR A 171 -3.96 -9.98 -25.35
CA THR A 171 -3.97 -11.16 -24.46
C THR A 171 -4.35 -10.84 -23.02
N GLY A 172 -4.47 -9.55 -22.69
CA GLY A 172 -4.66 -9.06 -21.32
C GLY A 172 -3.38 -8.90 -20.52
N ARG A 173 -2.21 -9.17 -21.11
CA ARG A 173 -0.91 -9.02 -20.45
C ARG A 173 -0.26 -7.69 -20.84
N LEU A 174 0.19 -6.95 -19.82
CA LEU A 174 0.86 -5.66 -19.98
C LEU A 174 2.25 -5.73 -19.35
N PHE A 175 3.26 -5.24 -20.03
CA PHE A 175 4.64 -5.24 -19.54
C PHE A 175 5.18 -3.82 -19.38
N ARG A 176 5.65 -3.46 -18.18
CA ARG A 176 6.25 -2.15 -17.85
C ARG A 176 5.33 -0.95 -18.12
N LEU A 177 4.03 -1.15 -18.08
CA LEU A 177 3.01 -0.13 -18.32
C LEU A 177 2.35 0.40 -17.03
N ASP A 178 3.06 0.38 -15.90
CA ASP A 178 2.53 0.84 -14.61
C ASP A 178 2.07 2.30 -14.64
N GLY A 179 2.84 3.18 -15.27
CA GLY A 179 2.50 4.59 -15.44
C GLY A 179 1.24 4.77 -16.27
N TRP A 180 1.20 4.16 -17.43
CA TRP A 180 0.05 4.19 -18.35
C TRP A 180 -1.22 3.67 -17.68
N LEU A 181 -1.14 2.52 -17.01
CA LEU A 181 -2.27 1.92 -16.32
C LEU A 181 -2.79 2.81 -15.20
N ARG A 182 -1.90 3.43 -14.42
CA ARG A 182 -2.26 4.36 -13.33
C ARG A 182 -3.01 5.58 -13.85
N GLU A 183 -2.56 6.19 -14.93
CA GLU A 183 -3.22 7.34 -15.55
C GLU A 183 -4.65 7.01 -15.98
N ARG A 184 -4.87 5.85 -16.62
CA ARG A 184 -6.19 5.39 -17.04
C ARG A 184 -7.12 5.14 -15.86
N LEU A 185 -6.64 4.48 -14.81
CA LEU A 185 -7.42 4.22 -13.60
C LEU A 185 -7.75 5.50 -12.82
N SER A 186 -6.91 6.53 -12.89
CA SER A 186 -7.17 7.82 -12.25
C SER A 186 -8.24 8.62 -13.01
N ALA A 187 -8.32 8.48 -14.32
CA ALA A 187 -9.35 9.11 -15.15
C ALA A 187 -10.74 8.55 -14.85
N ASP A 188 -10.86 7.23 -14.61
CA ASP A 188 -12.14 6.60 -14.22
C ASP A 188 -12.67 7.14 -12.89
N LEU A 189 -11.80 7.29 -11.89
CA LEU A 189 -12.19 7.85 -10.58
C LEU A 189 -12.68 9.30 -10.66
N THR A 190 -12.15 10.09 -11.59
CA THR A 190 -12.61 11.48 -11.78
C THR A 190 -13.92 11.56 -12.55
N SER A 191 -14.22 10.61 -13.43
CA SER A 191 -15.50 10.55 -14.15
C SER A 191 -16.66 10.17 -13.23
N ASP A 192 -16.43 9.27 -12.26
CA ASP A 192 -17.43 8.89 -11.26
C ASP A 192 -17.81 10.05 -10.32
N ILE A 193 -16.85 10.88 -9.94
CA ILE A 193 -17.10 12.05 -9.07
C ILE A 193 -17.89 13.13 -9.81
N SER A 194 -17.65 13.33 -11.11
CA SER A 194 -18.38 14.32 -11.92
C SER A 194 -19.81 13.90 -12.28
N SER A 195 -20.14 12.61 -12.20
CA SER A 195 -21.49 12.09 -12.41
C SER A 195 -22.39 12.19 -11.18
N LEU A 196 -21.84 12.53 -10.00
CA LEU A 196 -22.53 12.69 -8.73
C LEU A 196 -22.84 14.17 -8.39
N SER A 197 -22.49 15.10 -9.26
CA SER A 197 -22.78 16.54 -9.15
C SER A 197 -23.86 16.94 -10.14
#